data_a2d43d3e48c6a60a07fdf17a2977ab89
#
_entry.id   a2d43d3e48c6a60a07fdf17a2977ab89
#
_cell.length_a   1.000
_cell.length_b   1.000
_cell.length_c   1.000
_cell.angle_alpha   90.00
_cell.angle_beta   90.00
_cell.angle_gamma   90.00
#
_symmetry.space_group_name_H-M   'P 1'
#
loop_
_entity.id
_entity.type
_entity.pdbx_description
1 polymer ?
#
loop_
_entity_poly.entity_id
_entity_poly.type
_entity_poly.pdbx_seq_one_letter_code
_entity_poly.pdbx_strand_id
1 'polypeptide(L)'
;MSKKLIHDLILSNAFELYGQPKWTFGKNTCNTYEVFAGAVHMPGGGEVPAQLLLDLIEKDEDLTMLFSAWFMEAAMKSAAELSKNTHSHVTLSMNLLPQYAGQENFVELVLKLMEENGINPAKLQFELSEAQNLSALGVENLNCLHDEHGIGLYLANFGTGHANINLLADVHFDGIELDKSFAAGIPDHDQMVRMVVAVKDMAHTLDLKVCAKGIETPEQFEFFEDLNCFKGQGYMIGKPLPMKELQEYIDMYAVHAE
;
A
#
# COMPACT_ATOMS: atom_id res chain seq x y z
N MET A 1 -19.11 7.51 17.62
CA MET A 1 -18.57 6.28 18.24
C MET A 1 -17.61 6.68 19.35
N SER A 2 -17.53 5.95 20.48
CA SER A 2 -16.64 6.34 21.58
C SER A 2 -15.21 5.85 21.33
N LYS A 3 -14.18 6.60 21.79
CA LYS A 3 -12.76 6.18 21.76
C LYS A 3 -12.57 4.78 22.37
N LYS A 4 -13.22 4.51 23.51
CA LYS A 4 -13.16 3.19 24.17
C LYS A 4 -13.65 2.05 23.27
N LEU A 5 -14.77 2.24 22.57
CA LEU A 5 -15.28 1.20 21.66
C LEU A 5 -14.31 0.91 20.52
N ILE A 6 -13.72 1.95 19.91
CA ILE A 6 -12.72 1.77 18.83
C ILE A 6 -11.49 1.03 19.37
N HIS A 7 -10.99 1.41 20.53
CA HIS A 7 -9.87 0.74 21.20
C HIS A 7 -10.17 -0.76 21.42
N ASP A 8 -11.36 -1.07 21.95
CA ASP A 8 -11.77 -2.46 22.23
C ASP A 8 -11.92 -3.27 20.91
N LEU A 9 -12.40 -2.64 19.82
CA LEU A 9 -12.48 -3.26 18.49
C LEU A 9 -11.11 -3.61 17.92
N ILE A 10 -10.11 -2.74 18.09
CA ILE A 10 -8.73 -3.02 17.65
C ILE A 10 -8.17 -4.21 18.44
N LEU A 11 -8.25 -4.19 19.76
CA LEU A 11 -7.70 -5.24 20.65
C LEU A 11 -8.41 -6.60 20.48
N SER A 12 -9.68 -6.60 20.08
CA SER A 12 -10.42 -7.85 19.81
C SER A 12 -10.25 -8.41 18.40
N ASN A 13 -9.36 -7.83 17.58
CA ASN A 13 -9.19 -8.20 16.16
C ASN A 13 -10.50 -8.12 15.36
N ALA A 14 -11.31 -7.10 15.62
CA ALA A 14 -12.59 -6.92 14.94
C ALA A 14 -12.47 -6.40 13.50
N PHE A 15 -11.29 -5.90 13.11
CA PHE A 15 -11.03 -5.45 11.74
C PHE A 15 -10.68 -6.63 10.84
N GLU A 16 -11.35 -6.75 9.71
CA GLU A 16 -11.04 -7.72 8.66
C GLU A 16 -10.11 -7.07 7.62
N LEU A 17 -9.03 -7.77 7.29
CA LEU A 17 -8.08 -7.33 6.27
C LEU A 17 -8.54 -7.77 4.88
N TYR A 18 -8.35 -6.85 3.93
CA TYR A 18 -8.58 -7.04 2.51
C TYR A 18 -7.27 -6.86 1.76
N GLY A 19 -7.13 -7.57 0.65
CA GLY A 19 -6.03 -7.37 -0.29
C GLY A 19 -6.56 -6.94 -1.65
N GLN A 20 -5.87 -6.01 -2.30
CA GLN A 20 -6.14 -5.64 -3.68
C GLN A 20 -4.91 -5.88 -4.55
N PRO A 21 -5.05 -6.63 -5.67
CA PRO A 21 -3.94 -6.97 -6.53
C PRO A 21 -3.39 -5.74 -7.29
N LYS A 22 -2.06 -5.75 -7.50
CA LYS A 22 -1.33 -4.82 -8.37
C LYS A 22 -0.71 -5.59 -9.52
N TRP A 23 -1.05 -5.21 -10.74
CA TRP A 23 -0.49 -5.77 -11.98
C TRP A 23 0.89 -5.19 -12.26
N THR A 24 1.85 -6.01 -12.62
CA THR A 24 3.18 -5.57 -13.06
C THR A 24 3.23 -5.57 -14.59
N PHE A 25 3.22 -4.37 -15.18
CA PHE A 25 3.34 -4.21 -16.62
C PHE A 25 4.67 -4.77 -17.13
N GLY A 26 4.68 -5.26 -18.36
CA GLY A 26 5.86 -5.86 -18.98
C GLY A 26 6.25 -7.25 -18.49
N LYS A 27 5.78 -7.66 -17.29
CA LYS A 27 5.92 -9.04 -16.79
C LYS A 27 4.62 -9.83 -16.87
N ASN A 28 3.50 -9.16 -17.05
CA ASN A 28 2.15 -9.72 -17.09
C ASN A 28 1.84 -10.60 -15.87
N THR A 29 2.26 -10.14 -14.69
CA THR A 29 2.10 -10.87 -13.42
C THR A 29 1.38 -10.03 -12.37
N CYS A 30 0.67 -10.72 -11.48
CA CYS A 30 0.00 -10.13 -10.33
C CYS A 30 0.52 -10.78 -9.05
N ASN A 31 1.68 -10.31 -8.59
CA ASN A 31 2.35 -10.86 -7.41
C ASN A 31 2.54 -9.83 -6.28
N THR A 32 1.97 -8.66 -6.41
CA THR A 32 1.97 -7.62 -5.37
C THR A 32 0.53 -7.32 -4.97
N TYR A 33 0.28 -7.21 -3.68
CA TYR A 33 -1.05 -6.95 -3.11
C TYR A 33 -0.95 -5.84 -2.08
N GLU A 34 -1.77 -4.81 -2.24
CA GLU A 34 -1.96 -3.81 -1.20
C GLU A 34 -2.94 -4.36 -0.17
N VAL A 35 -2.52 -4.38 1.10
CA VAL A 35 -3.35 -4.82 2.22
C VAL A 35 -3.85 -3.62 3.00
N PHE A 36 -5.14 -3.65 3.36
CA PHE A 36 -5.79 -2.62 4.15
C PHE A 36 -6.95 -3.19 4.98
N ALA A 37 -7.42 -2.42 5.96
CA ALA A 37 -8.62 -2.78 6.71
C ALA A 37 -9.86 -2.47 5.86
N GLY A 38 -10.65 -3.49 5.50
CA GLY A 38 -11.82 -3.37 4.64
C GLY A 38 -13.13 -3.27 5.41
N ALA A 39 -13.30 -4.10 6.43
CA ALA A 39 -14.51 -4.16 7.24
C ALA A 39 -14.21 -4.25 8.74
N VAL A 40 -15.21 -3.95 9.56
CA VAL A 40 -15.14 -4.09 11.02
C VAL A 40 -16.36 -4.84 11.52
N HIS A 41 -16.14 -5.94 12.22
CA HIS A 41 -17.20 -6.73 12.84
C HIS A 41 -17.67 -6.10 14.16
N MET A 42 -18.92 -5.73 14.23
CA MET A 42 -19.47 -4.98 15.36
C MET A 42 -19.95 -5.91 16.49
N PRO A 43 -19.77 -5.53 17.77
CA PRO A 43 -20.39 -6.22 18.89
C PRO A 43 -21.91 -6.26 18.72
N GLY A 44 -22.49 -7.46 18.81
CA GLY A 44 -23.94 -7.63 18.58
C GLY A 44 -24.32 -8.04 17.16
N GLY A 45 -23.35 -8.20 16.29
CA GLY A 45 -23.52 -8.66 14.91
C GLY A 45 -23.54 -7.55 13.87
N GLY A 46 -23.31 -7.94 12.62
CA GLY A 46 -23.15 -7.02 11.50
C GLY A 46 -21.73 -6.48 11.34
N GLU A 47 -21.50 -5.87 10.19
CA GLU A 47 -20.23 -5.24 9.86
C GLU A 47 -20.41 -3.84 9.30
N VAL A 48 -19.38 -3.01 9.41
CA VAL A 48 -19.34 -1.67 8.83
C VAL A 48 -18.03 -1.51 8.06
N PRO A 49 -17.99 -0.65 7.00
CA PRO A 49 -16.75 -0.33 6.32
C PRO A 49 -15.72 0.23 7.31
N ALA A 50 -14.50 -0.28 7.26
CA ALA A 50 -13.41 0.17 8.17
C ALA A 50 -13.13 1.67 8.03
N GLN A 51 -13.32 2.26 6.84
CA GLN A 51 -13.11 3.68 6.58
C GLN A 51 -13.84 4.59 7.57
N LEU A 52 -15.05 4.21 7.99
CA LEU A 52 -15.83 4.97 8.98
C LEU A 52 -15.14 5.09 10.34
N LEU A 53 -14.32 4.08 10.70
CA LEU A 53 -13.56 4.08 11.95
C LEU A 53 -12.17 4.68 11.74
N LEU A 54 -11.54 4.45 10.58
CA LEU A 54 -10.23 5.01 10.25
C LEU A 54 -10.25 6.53 10.31
N ASP A 55 -11.29 7.18 9.77
CA ASP A 55 -11.47 8.65 9.86
C ASP A 55 -11.56 9.19 11.31
N LEU A 56 -11.94 8.33 12.26
CA LEU A 56 -11.96 8.66 13.69
C LEU A 56 -10.64 8.32 14.38
N ILE A 57 -10.02 7.22 13.99
CA ILE A 57 -8.72 6.76 14.48
C ILE A 57 -7.66 7.81 14.17
N GLU A 58 -7.59 8.30 12.94
CA GLU A 58 -6.60 9.29 12.48
C GLU A 58 -6.66 10.64 13.23
N LYS A 59 -7.78 10.93 13.89
CA LYS A 59 -7.97 12.15 14.70
C LYS A 59 -7.51 12.01 16.16
N ASP A 60 -7.11 10.81 16.56
CA ASP A 60 -6.69 10.50 17.93
C ASP A 60 -5.35 9.75 17.90
N GLU A 61 -4.31 10.40 18.39
CA GLU A 61 -2.93 9.89 18.33
C GLU A 61 -2.77 8.51 18.98
N ASP A 62 -3.38 8.27 20.15
CA ASP A 62 -3.28 6.97 20.84
C ASP A 62 -3.93 5.86 20.00
N LEU A 63 -5.10 6.13 19.40
CA LEU A 63 -5.79 5.17 18.53
C LEU A 63 -5.01 4.93 17.23
N THR A 64 -4.43 5.98 16.67
CA THR A 64 -3.57 5.89 15.48
C THR A 64 -2.39 4.96 15.74
N MET A 65 -1.68 5.15 16.86
CA MET A 65 -0.54 4.32 17.21
C MET A 65 -0.95 2.87 17.48
N LEU A 66 -2.04 2.67 18.24
CA LEU A 66 -2.56 1.34 18.53
C LEU A 66 -2.99 0.59 17.26
N PHE A 67 -3.72 1.29 16.38
CA PHE A 67 -4.16 0.71 15.11
C PHE A 67 -2.98 0.39 14.19
N SER A 68 -1.99 1.27 14.08
CA SER A 68 -0.80 1.05 13.25
C SER A 68 -0.01 -0.19 13.69
N ALA A 69 0.17 -0.36 15.01
CA ALA A 69 0.82 -1.55 15.56
C ALA A 69 0.03 -2.82 15.24
N TRP A 70 -1.26 -2.81 15.51
CA TRP A 70 -2.16 -3.93 15.21
C TRP A 70 -2.16 -4.26 13.72
N PHE A 71 -2.32 -3.24 12.86
CA PHE A 71 -2.42 -3.41 11.41
C PHE A 71 -1.15 -4.03 10.83
N MET A 72 0.02 -3.54 11.24
CA MET A 72 1.31 -4.05 10.76
C MET A 72 1.49 -5.53 11.13
N GLU A 73 1.21 -5.90 12.38
CA GLU A 73 1.29 -7.30 12.84
C GLU A 73 0.30 -8.19 12.07
N ALA A 74 -0.96 -7.78 11.99
CA ALA A 74 -2.03 -8.54 11.32
C ALA A 74 -1.76 -8.70 9.81
N ALA A 75 -1.30 -7.65 9.13
CA ALA A 75 -0.97 -7.69 7.72
C ALA A 75 0.21 -8.61 7.41
N MET A 76 1.30 -8.53 8.20
CA MET A 76 2.46 -9.41 8.03
C MET A 76 2.11 -10.87 8.30
N LYS A 77 1.33 -11.16 9.33
CA LYS A 77 0.85 -12.50 9.63
C LYS A 77 -0.01 -13.06 8.48
N SER A 78 -0.94 -12.27 7.98
CA SER A 78 -1.79 -12.68 6.83
C SER A 78 -0.98 -12.93 5.57
N ALA A 79 0.04 -12.11 5.29
CA ALA A 79 0.94 -12.32 4.16
C ALA A 79 1.78 -13.60 4.30
N ALA A 80 2.23 -13.91 5.51
CA ALA A 80 2.95 -15.16 5.80
C ALA A 80 2.07 -16.39 5.59
N GLU A 81 0.80 -16.32 5.99
CA GLU A 81 -0.18 -17.39 5.76
C GLU A 81 -0.45 -17.61 4.25
N LEU A 82 -0.64 -16.52 3.50
CA LEU A 82 -0.76 -16.58 2.04
C LEU A 82 0.47 -17.22 1.40
N SER A 83 1.68 -16.80 1.77
CA SER A 83 2.93 -17.30 1.20
C SER A 83 3.18 -18.79 1.48
N LYS A 84 2.64 -19.33 2.58
CA LYS A 84 2.71 -20.79 2.87
C LYS A 84 1.81 -21.60 1.97
N ASN A 85 0.71 -21.04 1.54
CA ASN A 85 -0.34 -21.71 0.79
C ASN A 85 -0.19 -21.52 -0.73
N THR A 86 0.61 -20.54 -1.17
CA THR A 86 0.91 -20.29 -2.59
C THR A 86 2.31 -20.78 -2.95
N HIS A 87 2.46 -21.30 -4.16
CA HIS A 87 3.79 -21.53 -4.75
C HIS A 87 4.43 -20.23 -5.26
N SER A 88 3.77 -19.10 -5.09
CA SER A 88 4.16 -17.79 -5.62
C SER A 88 4.77 -16.91 -4.54
N HIS A 89 5.83 -16.21 -4.91
CA HIS A 89 6.44 -15.19 -4.05
C HIS A 89 5.60 -13.92 -4.06
N VAL A 90 4.70 -13.80 -3.09
CA VAL A 90 3.83 -12.63 -2.92
C VAL A 90 4.62 -11.46 -2.31
N THR A 91 4.42 -10.28 -2.84
CA THR A 91 4.91 -9.02 -2.25
C THR A 91 3.75 -8.33 -1.53
N LEU A 92 3.94 -8.08 -0.24
CA LEU A 92 3.00 -7.32 0.59
C LEU A 92 3.29 -5.83 0.41
N SER A 93 2.27 -5.06 0.07
CA SER A 93 2.29 -3.60 0.10
C SER A 93 1.30 -3.12 1.15
N MET A 94 1.70 -2.19 2.01
CA MET A 94 0.84 -1.67 3.06
C MET A 94 1.05 -0.18 3.30
N ASN A 95 -0.03 0.51 3.62
CA ASN A 95 0.03 1.91 4.01
C ASN A 95 0.74 2.07 5.36
N LEU A 96 1.65 3.02 5.44
CA LEU A 96 2.39 3.37 6.64
C LEU A 96 2.12 4.83 7.01
N LEU A 97 1.68 5.03 8.24
CA LEU A 97 1.50 6.37 8.79
C LEU A 97 2.86 6.96 9.21
N PRO A 98 3.21 8.17 8.74
CA PRO A 98 4.50 8.81 9.05
C PRO A 98 4.80 8.93 10.55
N GLN A 99 3.78 9.16 11.39
CA GLN A 99 3.92 9.22 12.84
C GLN A 99 4.41 7.89 13.42
N TYR A 100 3.98 6.76 12.83
CA TYR A 100 4.39 5.45 13.28
C TYR A 100 5.84 5.15 12.86
N ALA A 101 6.25 5.57 11.65
CA ALA A 101 7.63 5.49 11.19
C ALA A 101 8.61 6.28 12.07
N GLY A 102 8.12 7.36 12.72
CA GLY A 102 8.91 8.21 13.62
C GLY A 102 9.15 7.67 15.04
N GLN A 103 8.77 6.41 15.33
CA GLN A 103 9.03 5.81 16.66
C GLN A 103 10.48 5.34 16.79
N GLU A 104 11.07 5.48 17.99
CA GLU A 104 12.46 5.09 18.26
C GLU A 104 12.74 3.61 17.98
N ASN A 105 11.78 2.75 18.24
CA ASN A 105 11.92 1.29 18.06
C ASN A 105 11.30 0.78 16.75
N PHE A 106 10.99 1.65 15.80
CA PHE A 106 10.25 1.29 14.58
C PHE A 106 11.00 0.25 13.73
N VAL A 107 12.29 0.49 13.46
CA VAL A 107 13.13 -0.43 12.67
C VAL A 107 13.20 -1.80 13.34
N GLU A 108 13.49 -1.84 14.65
CA GLU A 108 13.56 -3.09 15.40
C GLU A 108 12.24 -3.87 15.36
N LEU A 109 11.11 -3.15 15.52
CA LEU A 109 9.79 -3.75 15.47
C LEU A 109 9.49 -4.37 14.11
N VAL A 110 9.76 -3.65 13.01
CA VAL A 110 9.54 -4.14 11.66
C VAL A 110 10.37 -5.40 11.41
N LEU A 111 11.65 -5.38 11.71
CA LEU A 111 12.56 -6.52 11.52
C LEU A 111 12.14 -7.73 12.35
N LYS A 112 11.76 -7.52 13.60
CA LYS A 112 11.24 -8.57 14.46
C LYS A 112 9.97 -9.22 13.90
N LEU A 113 8.99 -8.41 13.49
CA LEU A 113 7.76 -8.93 12.89
C LEU A 113 8.03 -9.70 11.60
N MET A 114 8.99 -9.26 10.80
CA MET A 114 9.41 -9.97 9.59
C MET A 114 10.05 -11.32 9.92
N GLU A 115 10.95 -11.37 10.91
CA GLU A 115 11.61 -12.61 11.36
C GLU A 115 10.56 -13.60 11.89
N GLU A 116 9.67 -13.16 12.79
CA GLU A 116 8.62 -13.99 13.38
C GLU A 116 7.67 -14.59 12.36
N ASN A 117 7.42 -13.88 11.24
CA ASN A 117 6.52 -14.30 10.17
C ASN A 117 7.26 -14.89 8.95
N GLY A 118 8.58 -14.93 8.93
CA GLY A 118 9.38 -15.44 7.83
C GLY A 118 9.25 -14.64 6.54
N ILE A 119 9.05 -13.32 6.64
CA ILE A 119 8.90 -12.43 5.48
C ILE A 119 10.28 -12.02 4.98
N ASN A 120 10.53 -12.22 3.68
CA ASN A 120 11.71 -11.68 3.03
C ASN A 120 11.58 -10.16 2.86
N PRO A 121 12.56 -9.33 3.27
CA PRO A 121 12.54 -7.89 3.12
C PRO A 121 12.18 -7.40 1.72
N ALA A 122 12.73 -8.00 0.68
CA ALA A 122 12.41 -7.68 -0.72
C ALA A 122 10.95 -7.96 -1.12
N LYS A 123 10.15 -8.54 -0.20
CA LYS A 123 8.72 -8.83 -0.38
C LYS A 123 7.82 -7.97 0.52
N LEU A 124 8.39 -6.96 1.16
CA LEU A 124 7.65 -5.95 1.91
C LEU A 124 7.81 -4.59 1.25
N GLN A 125 6.70 -3.87 1.11
CA GLN A 125 6.66 -2.51 0.58
C GLN A 125 5.81 -1.64 1.51
N PHE A 126 6.30 -0.46 1.84
CA PHE A 126 5.53 0.56 2.54
C PHE A 126 5.09 1.67 1.58
N GLU A 127 3.84 2.09 1.72
CA GLU A 127 3.23 3.20 1.00
C GLU A 127 3.05 4.37 1.98
N LEU A 128 3.78 5.45 1.77
CA LEU A 128 3.64 6.67 2.56
C LEU A 128 2.76 7.67 1.83
N SER A 129 1.73 8.18 2.51
CA SER A 129 0.93 9.27 1.96
C SER A 129 1.71 10.58 1.97
N GLU A 130 1.62 11.31 0.85
CA GLU A 130 2.18 12.63 0.63
C GLU A 130 1.67 13.70 1.61
N ALA A 131 0.45 13.51 2.16
CA ALA A 131 -0.28 14.53 2.91
C ALA A 131 0.22 14.77 4.35
N GLN A 132 1.18 14.01 4.84
CA GLN A 132 1.55 14.03 6.27
C GLN A 132 3.04 14.36 6.48
N ASN A 133 3.32 15.11 7.54
CA ASN A 133 4.70 15.46 7.91
C ASN A 133 5.42 14.26 8.52
N LEU A 134 6.50 13.85 7.90
CA LEU A 134 7.44 12.86 8.42
C LEU A 134 8.48 13.56 9.31
N SER A 135 8.75 13.00 10.51
CA SER A 135 9.80 13.51 11.39
C SER A 135 11.20 13.14 10.86
N ALA A 136 12.23 13.86 11.33
CA ALA A 136 13.61 13.52 10.97
C ALA A 136 13.96 12.06 11.33
N LEU A 137 13.54 11.58 12.49
CA LEU A 137 13.71 10.18 12.88
C LEU A 137 12.94 9.23 11.96
N GLY A 138 11.75 9.62 11.50
CA GLY A 138 11.01 8.83 10.52
C GLY A 138 11.74 8.70 9.17
N VAL A 139 12.39 9.77 8.71
CA VAL A 139 13.26 9.74 7.51
C VAL A 139 14.43 8.77 7.72
N GLU A 140 15.14 8.87 8.85
CA GLU A 140 16.25 7.99 9.21
C GLU A 140 15.82 6.52 9.26
N ASN A 141 14.70 6.22 9.92
CA ASN A 141 14.16 4.87 10.05
C ASN A 141 13.77 4.27 8.69
N LEU A 142 13.12 5.05 7.83
CA LEU A 142 12.73 4.59 6.50
C LEU A 142 13.93 4.33 5.60
N ASN A 143 14.90 5.25 5.57
CA ASN A 143 16.12 5.08 4.79
C ASN A 143 16.93 3.87 5.31
N CYS A 144 16.99 3.64 6.62
CA CYS A 144 17.60 2.42 7.19
C CYS A 144 16.89 1.15 6.68
N LEU A 145 15.56 1.08 6.75
CA LEU A 145 14.81 -0.07 6.26
C LEU A 145 15.00 -0.31 4.75
N HIS A 146 15.10 0.75 3.97
CA HIS A 146 15.33 0.65 2.53
C HIS A 146 16.78 0.24 2.22
N ASP A 147 17.78 1.01 2.68
CA ASP A 147 19.17 0.88 2.26
C ASP A 147 19.87 -0.34 2.85
N GLU A 148 19.58 -0.66 4.14
CA GLU A 148 20.25 -1.74 4.84
C GLU A 148 19.49 -3.06 4.78
N HIS A 149 18.15 -3.00 4.62
CA HIS A 149 17.31 -4.20 4.66
C HIS A 149 16.57 -4.50 3.36
N GLY A 150 16.53 -3.57 2.39
CA GLY A 150 15.94 -3.79 1.07
C GLY A 150 14.40 -3.82 1.06
N ILE A 151 13.76 -3.15 2.03
CA ILE A 151 12.31 -2.97 2.08
C ILE A 151 11.93 -1.88 1.07
N GLY A 152 10.91 -2.13 0.24
CA GLY A 152 10.46 -1.17 -0.76
C GLY A 152 9.73 0.02 -0.16
N LEU A 153 9.98 1.22 -0.67
CA LEU A 153 9.29 2.44 -0.27
C LEU A 153 8.62 3.12 -1.46
N TYR A 154 7.35 3.47 -1.31
CA TYR A 154 6.57 4.16 -2.34
C TYR A 154 5.88 5.39 -1.77
N LEU A 155 5.95 6.51 -2.49
CA LEU A 155 5.20 7.71 -2.16
C LEU A 155 3.80 7.59 -2.77
N ALA A 156 2.80 7.38 -1.93
CA ALA A 156 1.42 7.12 -2.32
C ALA A 156 0.59 8.41 -2.49
N ASN A 157 -0.48 8.29 -3.28
CA ASN A 157 -1.45 9.36 -3.59
C ASN A 157 -0.79 10.61 -4.20
N PHE A 158 0.26 10.42 -4.99
CA PHE A 158 1.00 11.52 -5.63
C PHE A 158 0.07 12.38 -6.49
N GLY A 159 0.14 13.71 -6.28
CA GLY A 159 -0.63 14.70 -7.03
C GLY A 159 -1.98 15.11 -6.42
N THR A 160 -2.30 14.72 -5.19
CA THR A 160 -3.54 15.11 -4.51
C THR A 160 -3.53 16.54 -3.94
N GLY A 161 -2.46 17.31 -4.21
CA GLY A 161 -2.35 18.72 -3.87
C GLY A 161 -1.60 19.02 -2.56
N HIS A 162 -1.09 17.99 -1.91
CA HIS A 162 -0.24 18.14 -0.72
C HIS A 162 1.20 17.71 -1.03
N ALA A 163 1.56 17.65 -2.36
CA ALA A 163 2.84 17.17 -2.84
C ALA A 163 4.02 17.88 -2.17
N ASN A 164 4.57 17.23 -1.17
CA ASN A 164 5.87 17.61 -0.67
C ASN A 164 6.95 16.92 -1.53
N ILE A 165 7.22 17.47 -2.71
CA ILE A 165 8.25 16.97 -3.62
C ILE A 165 9.64 16.90 -2.93
N ASN A 166 9.85 17.69 -1.86
CA ASN A 166 11.08 17.62 -1.08
C ASN A 166 11.23 16.27 -0.38
N LEU A 167 10.13 15.57 -0.10
CA LEU A 167 10.19 14.23 0.49
C LEU A 167 10.92 13.22 -0.41
N LEU A 168 10.85 13.44 -1.75
CA LEU A 168 11.61 12.63 -2.72
C LEU A 168 13.12 12.89 -2.66
N ALA A 169 13.57 13.99 -2.03
CA ALA A 169 14.97 14.26 -1.82
C ALA A 169 15.49 13.73 -0.46
N ASP A 170 14.60 13.57 0.51
CA ASP A 170 14.96 13.19 1.87
C ASP A 170 14.82 11.68 2.12
N VAL A 171 13.84 11.03 1.46
CA VAL A 171 13.55 9.59 1.61
C VAL A 171 13.88 8.85 0.31
N HIS A 172 14.55 7.72 0.42
CA HIS A 172 14.98 6.89 -0.71
C HIS A 172 13.82 6.01 -1.20
N PHE A 173 12.92 6.60 -1.98
CA PHE A 173 11.80 5.87 -2.56
C PHE A 173 12.21 5.04 -3.78
N ASP A 174 11.60 3.85 -3.93
CA ASP A 174 11.63 3.06 -5.17
C ASP A 174 10.71 3.62 -6.26
N GLY A 175 9.67 4.35 -5.86
CA GLY A 175 8.69 4.86 -6.80
C GLY A 175 7.61 5.73 -6.19
N ILE A 176 6.74 6.19 -7.08
CA ILE A 176 5.55 6.97 -6.75
C ILE A 176 4.29 6.24 -7.21
N GLU A 177 3.19 6.44 -6.49
CA GLU A 177 1.87 5.94 -6.87
C GLU A 177 0.96 7.11 -7.20
N LEU A 178 0.55 7.19 -8.47
CA LEU A 178 -0.39 8.19 -8.95
C LEU A 178 -1.75 7.96 -8.30
N ASP A 179 -2.34 9.02 -7.77
CA ASP A 179 -3.72 8.97 -7.27
C ASP A 179 -4.71 8.59 -8.39
N LYS A 180 -5.80 7.93 -8.02
CA LYS A 180 -6.85 7.49 -8.96
C LYS A 180 -7.46 8.61 -9.79
N SER A 181 -7.39 9.86 -9.32
CA SER A 181 -7.88 11.02 -10.08
C SER A 181 -7.15 11.22 -11.41
N PHE A 182 -5.90 10.79 -11.51
CA PHE A 182 -5.17 10.79 -12.78
C PHE A 182 -5.76 9.81 -13.79
N ALA A 183 -6.10 8.59 -13.35
CA ALA A 183 -6.69 7.59 -14.22
C ALA A 183 -8.10 8.00 -14.70
N ALA A 184 -8.88 8.67 -13.86
CA ALA A 184 -10.26 9.06 -14.17
C ALA A 184 -10.40 9.94 -15.43
N GLY A 185 -9.36 10.67 -15.84
CA GLY A 185 -9.35 11.50 -17.05
C GLY A 185 -8.72 10.85 -18.29
N ILE A 186 -8.23 9.62 -18.17
CA ILE A 186 -7.50 8.91 -19.22
C ILE A 186 -8.48 8.01 -20.00
N PRO A 187 -8.35 7.94 -21.35
CA PRO A 187 -7.44 8.70 -22.22
C PRO A 187 -8.02 10.02 -22.76
N ASP A 188 -9.28 10.36 -22.43
CA ASP A 188 -10.07 11.36 -23.13
C ASP A 188 -9.73 12.82 -22.79
N HIS A 189 -9.08 13.04 -21.64
CA HIS A 189 -8.78 14.39 -21.18
C HIS A 189 -7.32 14.78 -21.48
N ASP A 190 -7.08 15.47 -22.60
CA ASP A 190 -5.75 15.86 -23.09
C ASP A 190 -4.82 16.47 -22.04
N GLN A 191 -5.33 17.32 -21.15
CA GLN A 191 -4.51 17.94 -20.12
C GLN A 191 -4.09 16.92 -19.07
N MET A 192 -4.96 15.98 -18.71
CA MET A 192 -4.61 14.91 -17.77
C MET A 192 -3.56 13.97 -18.37
N VAL A 193 -3.71 13.62 -19.64
CA VAL A 193 -2.70 12.84 -20.40
C VAL A 193 -1.33 13.52 -20.29
N ARG A 194 -1.25 14.83 -20.61
CA ARG A 194 0.01 15.59 -20.50
C ARG A 194 0.57 15.64 -19.08
N MET A 195 -0.29 15.75 -18.07
CA MET A 195 0.13 15.74 -16.66
C MET A 195 0.73 14.39 -16.28
N VAL A 196 0.07 13.30 -16.63
CA VAL A 196 0.58 11.93 -16.36
C VAL A 196 1.92 11.71 -17.05
N VAL A 197 2.06 12.10 -18.32
CA VAL A 197 3.32 12.01 -19.06
C VAL A 197 4.42 12.84 -18.37
N ALA A 198 4.13 14.08 -17.97
CA ALA A 198 5.11 14.94 -17.29
C ALA A 198 5.55 14.35 -15.93
N VAL A 199 4.62 13.77 -15.16
CA VAL A 199 4.97 13.10 -13.90
C VAL A 199 5.81 11.85 -14.17
N LYS A 200 5.50 11.08 -15.22
CA LYS A 200 6.30 9.92 -15.61
C LYS A 200 7.72 10.31 -16.01
N ASP A 201 7.91 11.41 -16.75
CA ASP A 201 9.23 11.92 -17.15
C ASP A 201 10.03 12.41 -15.93
N MET A 202 9.37 13.11 -15.00
CA MET A 202 9.96 13.51 -13.72
C MET A 202 10.42 12.26 -12.93
N ALA A 203 9.56 11.28 -12.76
CA ALA A 203 9.88 10.05 -12.05
C ALA A 203 11.07 9.31 -12.71
N HIS A 204 11.08 9.23 -14.04
CA HIS A 204 12.19 8.63 -14.78
C HIS A 204 13.53 9.39 -14.55
N THR A 205 13.47 10.71 -14.51
CA THR A 205 14.67 11.55 -14.23
C THR A 205 15.23 11.31 -12.82
N LEU A 206 14.36 10.90 -11.89
CA LEU A 206 14.70 10.60 -10.49
C LEU A 206 14.91 9.10 -10.22
N ASP A 207 14.98 8.27 -11.27
CA ASP A 207 15.09 6.80 -11.19
C ASP A 207 13.95 6.15 -10.40
N LEU A 208 12.76 6.78 -10.36
CA LEU A 208 11.60 6.29 -9.64
C LEU A 208 10.66 5.49 -10.56
N LYS A 209 10.14 4.38 -10.03
CA LYS A 209 9.07 3.61 -10.65
C LYS A 209 7.75 4.35 -10.51
N VAL A 210 6.86 4.22 -11.51
CA VAL A 210 5.51 4.79 -11.46
C VAL A 210 4.48 3.67 -11.38
N CYS A 211 3.62 3.74 -10.36
CA CYS A 211 2.45 2.89 -10.22
C CYS A 211 1.19 3.73 -10.44
N ALA A 212 0.23 3.24 -11.22
CA ALA A 212 -1.03 3.94 -11.50
C ALA A 212 -2.17 3.30 -10.70
N LYS A 213 -2.90 4.10 -9.89
CA LYS A 213 -4.11 3.65 -9.18
C LYS A 213 -5.38 4.06 -9.93
N GLY A 214 -6.47 3.31 -9.72
CA GLY A 214 -7.79 3.62 -10.27
C GLY A 214 -7.97 3.22 -11.72
N ILE A 215 -7.30 2.18 -12.21
CA ILE A 215 -7.49 1.64 -13.55
C ILE A 215 -8.79 0.84 -13.58
N GLU A 216 -9.82 1.35 -14.26
CA GLU A 216 -11.17 0.78 -14.28
C GLU A 216 -11.62 0.33 -15.68
N THR A 217 -10.94 0.79 -16.75
CA THR A 217 -11.29 0.45 -18.12
C THR A 217 -10.09 -0.12 -18.91
N PRO A 218 -10.36 -0.89 -19.99
CA PRO A 218 -9.30 -1.38 -20.87
C PRO A 218 -8.44 -0.26 -21.46
N GLU A 219 -9.05 0.86 -21.85
CA GLU A 219 -8.36 2.00 -22.47
C GLU A 219 -7.39 2.66 -21.48
N GLN A 220 -7.77 2.74 -20.21
CA GLN A 220 -6.86 3.19 -19.14
C GLN A 220 -5.70 2.21 -18.97
N PHE A 221 -5.99 0.90 -18.95
CA PHE A 221 -4.97 -0.13 -18.82
C PHE A 221 -3.95 -0.05 -19.96
N GLU A 222 -4.40 -0.01 -21.22
CA GLU A 222 -3.55 0.13 -22.41
C GLU A 222 -2.70 1.40 -22.34
N PHE A 223 -3.28 2.54 -21.94
CA PHE A 223 -2.55 3.80 -21.80
C PHE A 223 -1.38 3.69 -20.81
N PHE A 224 -1.60 3.14 -19.60
CA PHE A 224 -0.55 3.03 -18.60
C PHE A 224 0.48 1.94 -18.96
N GLU A 225 0.09 0.91 -19.69
CA GLU A 225 1.00 -0.09 -20.25
C GLU A 225 1.91 0.52 -21.33
N ASP A 226 1.34 1.24 -22.29
CA ASP A 226 2.09 1.95 -23.37
C ASP A 226 3.03 3.02 -22.81
N LEU A 227 2.63 3.66 -21.72
CA LEU A 227 3.48 4.62 -20.99
C LEU A 227 4.61 3.93 -20.20
N ASN A 228 4.69 2.62 -20.22
CA ASN A 228 5.66 1.83 -19.46
C ASN A 228 5.63 2.15 -17.97
N CYS A 229 4.45 2.27 -17.37
CA CYS A 229 4.31 2.29 -15.94
C CYS A 229 4.79 0.95 -15.34
N PHE A 230 5.29 1.00 -14.10
CA PHE A 230 5.81 -0.21 -13.45
C PHE A 230 4.69 -1.13 -12.99
N LYS A 231 3.67 -0.55 -12.31
CA LYS A 231 2.50 -1.29 -11.83
C LYS A 231 1.21 -0.53 -12.09
N GLY A 232 0.12 -1.28 -12.17
CA GLY A 232 -1.25 -0.77 -12.19
C GLY A 232 -2.10 -1.39 -11.11
N GLN A 233 -3.10 -0.66 -10.60
CA GLN A 233 -4.09 -1.12 -9.64
C GLN A 233 -5.44 -0.50 -9.97
N GLY A 234 -6.50 -1.27 -9.85
CA GLY A 234 -7.86 -0.81 -10.10
C GLY A 234 -8.82 -1.96 -10.35
N TYR A 235 -10.09 -1.65 -10.51
CA TYR A 235 -11.14 -2.67 -10.65
C TYR A 235 -11.04 -3.46 -11.97
N MET A 236 -10.38 -2.93 -12.98
CA MET A 236 -10.05 -3.66 -14.20
C MET A 236 -9.10 -4.83 -13.93
N ILE A 237 -8.17 -4.66 -12.98
CA ILE A 237 -7.17 -5.66 -12.58
C ILE A 237 -7.77 -6.61 -11.55
N GLY A 238 -8.35 -6.06 -10.48
CA GLY A 238 -9.00 -6.83 -9.44
C GLY A 238 -9.62 -5.94 -8.37
N LYS A 239 -10.77 -6.35 -7.88
CA LYS A 239 -11.40 -5.68 -6.73
C LYS A 239 -10.73 -6.10 -5.44
N PRO A 240 -10.84 -5.27 -4.38
CA PRO A 240 -10.48 -5.70 -3.04
C PRO A 240 -11.22 -6.99 -2.64
N LEU A 241 -10.49 -7.95 -2.09
CA LEU A 241 -11.02 -9.21 -1.59
C LEU A 241 -10.58 -9.41 -0.14
N PRO A 242 -11.41 -10.04 0.72
CA PRO A 242 -10.95 -10.53 2.01
C PRO A 242 -9.68 -11.38 1.85
N MET A 243 -8.70 -11.24 2.76
CA MET A 243 -7.42 -11.93 2.63
C MET A 243 -7.55 -13.44 2.43
N LYS A 244 -8.57 -14.08 3.02
CA LYS A 244 -8.88 -15.51 2.83
C LYS A 244 -9.29 -15.90 1.40
N GLU A 245 -9.85 -14.94 0.64
CA GLU A 245 -10.30 -15.15 -0.75
C GLU A 245 -9.22 -14.78 -1.76
N LEU A 246 -8.22 -14.01 -1.33
CA LEU A 246 -7.11 -13.58 -2.17
C LEU A 246 -6.24 -14.75 -2.64
N GLN A 247 -6.21 -15.85 -1.88
CA GLN A 247 -5.48 -17.07 -2.22
C GLN A 247 -5.86 -17.62 -3.60
N GLU A 248 -7.17 -17.77 -3.85
CA GLU A 248 -7.66 -18.31 -5.13
C GLU A 248 -7.31 -17.39 -6.30
N TYR A 249 -7.34 -16.07 -6.06
CA TYR A 249 -6.96 -15.09 -7.07
C TYR A 249 -5.46 -15.17 -7.39
N ILE A 250 -4.60 -15.30 -6.39
CA ILE A 250 -3.15 -15.47 -6.57
C ILE A 250 -2.86 -16.72 -7.41
N ASP A 251 -3.45 -17.84 -7.04
CA ASP A 251 -3.21 -19.13 -7.71
C ASP A 251 -3.66 -19.08 -9.18
N MET A 252 -4.71 -18.32 -9.49
CA MET A 252 -5.20 -18.16 -10.87
C MET A 252 -4.22 -17.36 -11.75
N TYR A 253 -3.56 -16.34 -11.21
CA TYR A 253 -2.69 -15.43 -11.97
C TYR A 253 -1.19 -15.72 -11.78
N ALA A 254 -0.80 -16.55 -10.82
CA ALA A 254 0.60 -16.95 -10.62
C ALA A 254 1.05 -18.02 -11.60
N VAL A 255 0.14 -18.81 -12.15
CA VAL A 255 0.43 -19.96 -13.03
C VAL A 255 0.96 -19.54 -14.42
N HIS A 256 0.93 -18.27 -14.76
CA HIS A 256 1.37 -17.75 -16.05
C HIS A 256 2.73 -17.04 -16.02
N ALA A 257 3.48 -17.15 -14.92
CA ALA A 257 4.78 -16.52 -14.75
C ALA A 257 5.91 -17.59 -14.80
N GLU A 258 6.00 -18.32 -15.91
CA GLU A 258 7.21 -19.08 -16.31
C GLU A 258 8.09 -18.26 -17.26
#